data_004f4b3a0af0f90cb4895a84f5260b5a
#
_entry.id   004f4b3a0af0f90cb4895a84f5260b5a
#
_cell.length_a   1.000
_cell.length_b   1.000
_cell.length_c   1.000
_cell.angle_alpha   90.00
_cell.angle_beta   90.00
_cell.angle_gamma   90.00
#
_symmetry.space_group_name_H-M   'P 1'
#
loop_
_entity.id
_entity.type
_entity.pdbx_description
1 polymer ?
#
loop_
_entity_poly.entity_id
_entity_poly.type
_entity_poly.pdbx_seq_one_letter_code
_entity_poly.pdbx_strand_id
1 'polypeptide(L)'
;MGRPYHDRPTTGDEVAPRYPAAMPDRRAHLPPLPAQPEGVPWPTIAWPRAELDPRVDRAALGTLLDHAFATPAPDDLERTHAVVVVQGGAMVAERHAGDVSPDDAFRSWSMAKSITSALVGILVREKRLDLHAPIAVPEWGPDDPRSRITVDQMLRMVDGLRFREAEHLGGGAVRYYPEAESDVIPMLFGAGRRDVAGFAATLPRVAEPEARWNYNSGASNLLARRVGEVVGGGADGMRAFMQRELFGPLGMTTAQPVFDEAGHFVGSSHCPASARDFARFGLLYLRGGVFDGRRILPEGWVDYSRTPTPQSEGLYGAHFWVIPGSLGIFECHGAFGQRISIVPKLDLVVVRVGDTAAHKVGAVIRFCKQIVDAFRPTAHR
;
A
#
# COMPACT_ATOMS: atom_id res chain seq x y z
N MET A 1 -10.25 20.22 13.22
CA MET A 1 -11.05 19.14 13.83
C MET A 1 -12.02 18.65 12.78
N GLY A 2 -11.70 17.52 12.09
CA GLY A 2 -12.56 16.93 11.07
C GLY A 2 -13.83 16.34 11.70
N ARG A 3 -14.96 16.46 11.01
CA ARG A 3 -16.23 15.84 11.42
C ARG A 3 -16.06 14.32 11.56
N PRO A 4 -16.74 13.67 12.51
CA PRO A 4 -16.66 12.23 12.67
C PRO A 4 -17.22 11.52 11.40
N TYR A 5 -16.67 10.35 11.12
CA TYR A 5 -16.90 9.48 9.96
C TYR A 5 -18.38 9.14 9.66
N HIS A 6 -19.29 9.36 10.62
CA HIS A 6 -20.67 8.87 10.60
C HIS A 6 -21.68 9.68 9.77
N ASP A 7 -21.32 10.81 9.16
CA ASP A 7 -22.28 11.74 8.54
C ASP A 7 -22.42 11.63 7.01
N ARG A 8 -21.94 10.55 6.34
CA ARG A 8 -22.12 10.38 4.90
C ARG A 8 -22.83 9.06 4.57
N PRO A 9 -24.02 9.11 3.93
CA PRO A 9 -24.69 7.89 3.50
C PRO A 9 -23.91 7.23 2.36
N THR A 10 -23.55 5.95 2.54
CA THR A 10 -23.06 5.08 1.46
C THR A 10 -24.24 4.44 0.77
N THR A 11 -24.48 4.78 -0.49
CA THR A 11 -25.44 4.05 -1.34
C THR A 11 -24.78 2.78 -1.83
N GLY A 12 -25.41 1.63 -1.57
CA GLY A 12 -24.93 0.31 -1.98
C GLY A 12 -24.81 0.14 -3.50
N ASP A 13 -24.01 -0.86 -3.90
CA ASP A 13 -23.70 -1.32 -5.26
C ASP A 13 -22.60 -0.58 -6.03
N GLU A 14 -21.47 -0.29 -5.38
CA GLU A 14 -20.29 0.19 -6.09
C GLU A 14 -19.41 -0.95 -6.60
N VAL A 15 -19.46 -1.17 -7.91
CA VAL A 15 -18.52 -2.00 -8.63
C VAL A 15 -17.24 -1.16 -8.90
N ALA A 16 -16.13 -1.52 -8.30
CA ALA A 16 -14.84 -0.92 -8.62
C ALA A 16 -14.54 -1.03 -10.13
N PRO A 17 -13.71 -0.13 -10.71
CA PRO A 17 -13.42 -0.14 -12.14
C PRO A 17 -12.93 -1.52 -12.59
N ARG A 18 -13.50 -2.03 -13.68
CA ARG A 18 -13.13 -3.31 -14.29
C ARG A 18 -11.73 -3.20 -14.88
N TYR A 19 -10.82 -4.05 -14.42
CA TYR A 19 -9.55 -4.28 -15.09
C TYR A 19 -9.75 -5.25 -16.26
N PRO A 20 -8.94 -5.16 -17.35
CA PRO A 20 -9.12 -6.02 -18.51
C PRO A 20 -9.03 -7.50 -18.15
N ALA A 21 -9.95 -8.30 -18.71
CA ALA A 21 -10.08 -9.72 -18.46
C ALA A 21 -8.82 -10.51 -18.86
N ALA A 22 -8.59 -11.59 -18.12
CA ALA A 22 -7.62 -12.67 -18.29
C ALA A 22 -6.43 -12.40 -19.21
N MET A 23 -5.23 -12.33 -18.62
CA MET A 23 -3.96 -12.30 -19.37
C MET A 23 -3.33 -13.70 -19.47
N PRO A 24 -2.53 -13.98 -20.51
CA PRO A 24 -1.79 -15.23 -20.66
C PRO A 24 -0.75 -15.43 -19.56
N ASP A 25 -0.19 -16.63 -19.45
CA ASP A 25 0.70 -17.13 -18.38
C ASP A 25 1.61 -16.06 -17.75
N ARG A 26 1.29 -15.69 -16.49
CA ARG A 26 1.81 -14.48 -15.82
C ARG A 26 3.11 -14.69 -15.05
N ARG A 27 3.74 -15.84 -15.16
CA ARG A 27 5.13 -16.05 -14.75
C ARG A 27 6.10 -15.41 -15.72
N ALA A 28 5.61 -14.90 -16.86
CA ALA A 28 6.38 -14.22 -17.87
C ALA A 28 6.81 -12.83 -17.41
N HIS A 29 8.07 -12.75 -16.95
CA HIS A 29 8.94 -11.57 -16.93
C HIS A 29 8.38 -10.29 -16.31
N LEU A 30 8.42 -10.23 -14.98
CA LEU A 30 8.40 -8.94 -14.29
C LEU A 30 9.52 -8.06 -14.87
N PRO A 31 9.24 -6.82 -15.28
CA PRO A 31 10.31 -5.95 -15.76
C PRO A 31 11.35 -5.75 -14.66
N PRO A 32 12.65 -5.67 -15.01
CA PRO A 32 13.70 -5.46 -14.02
C PRO A 32 13.46 -4.17 -13.25
N LEU A 33 13.84 -4.18 -11.97
CA LEU A 33 13.82 -3.00 -11.12
C LEU A 33 15.04 -2.14 -11.45
N PRO A 34 14.87 -0.83 -11.67
CA PRO A 34 16.00 0.05 -11.99
C PRO A 34 16.90 0.26 -10.77
N ALA A 35 18.21 0.35 -11.01
CA ALA A 35 19.16 0.79 -10.01
C ALA A 35 19.05 2.30 -9.76
N GLN A 36 19.55 2.79 -8.61
CA GLN A 36 19.70 4.22 -8.40
C GLN A 36 20.71 4.77 -9.41
N PRO A 37 20.37 5.80 -10.19
CA PRO A 37 21.29 6.38 -11.17
C PRO A 37 22.55 6.92 -10.51
N GLU A 38 23.68 6.76 -11.19
CA GLU A 38 24.96 7.31 -10.72
C GLU A 38 24.88 8.83 -10.59
N GLY A 39 25.43 9.36 -9.51
CA GLY A 39 25.43 10.82 -9.22
C GLY A 39 24.11 11.36 -8.67
N VAL A 40 23.04 10.59 -8.61
CA VAL A 40 21.79 11.02 -7.96
C VAL A 40 21.83 10.62 -6.48
N PRO A 41 21.87 11.59 -5.54
CA PRO A 41 21.91 11.28 -4.11
C PRO A 41 20.62 10.62 -3.65
N TRP A 42 20.71 9.81 -2.59
CA TRP A 42 19.55 9.24 -1.93
C TRP A 42 18.80 10.29 -1.11
N PRO A 43 17.47 10.27 -1.08
CA PRO A 43 16.67 11.27 -0.37
C PRO A 43 16.57 10.99 1.15
N THR A 44 17.66 10.56 1.80
CA THR A 44 17.70 10.26 3.24
C THR A 44 17.49 11.49 4.11
N ILE A 45 17.98 12.64 3.68
CA ILE A 45 17.81 13.93 4.37
C ILE A 45 16.89 14.83 3.58
N ALA A 46 17.23 15.10 2.32
CA ALA A 46 16.47 15.97 1.42
C ALA A 46 16.28 15.29 0.07
N TRP A 47 15.17 15.58 -0.59
CA TRP A 47 14.91 15.07 -1.94
C TRP A 47 15.83 15.77 -2.94
N PRO A 48 16.64 15.04 -3.72
CA PRO A 48 17.25 15.60 -4.91
C PRO A 48 16.14 16.03 -5.87
N ARG A 49 16.34 17.18 -6.54
CA ARG A 49 15.39 17.69 -7.53
C ARG A 49 16.03 17.65 -8.90
N ALA A 50 15.21 17.32 -9.89
CA ALA A 50 15.62 17.32 -11.27
C ALA A 50 14.54 17.98 -12.15
N GLU A 51 14.95 18.47 -13.31
CA GLU A 51 14.04 18.89 -14.36
C GLU A 51 13.33 17.67 -14.98
N LEU A 52 12.12 17.90 -15.47
CA LEU A 52 11.42 16.87 -16.25
C LEU A 52 12.22 16.51 -17.50
N ASP A 53 12.35 15.20 -17.79
CA ASP A 53 12.91 14.73 -19.04
C ASP A 53 12.17 15.39 -20.23
N PRO A 54 12.87 15.87 -21.27
CA PRO A 54 12.24 16.47 -22.46
C PRO A 54 11.19 15.59 -23.15
N ARG A 55 11.24 14.26 -22.94
CA ARG A 55 10.28 13.29 -23.49
C ARG A 55 8.96 13.22 -22.71
N VAL A 56 8.90 13.81 -21.53
CA VAL A 56 7.67 13.87 -20.72
C VAL A 56 6.71 14.89 -21.32
N ASP A 57 5.45 14.55 -21.41
CA ASP A 57 4.40 15.50 -21.80
C ASP A 57 4.12 16.47 -20.64
N ARG A 58 4.92 17.54 -20.61
CA ARG A 58 4.84 18.59 -19.58
C ARG A 58 3.50 19.31 -19.58
N ALA A 59 2.89 19.48 -20.76
CA ALA A 59 1.60 20.16 -20.88
C ALA A 59 0.49 19.31 -20.28
N ALA A 60 0.46 18.00 -20.59
CA ALA A 60 -0.51 17.07 -20.00
C ALA A 60 -0.34 16.99 -18.48
N LEU A 61 0.91 16.85 -17.97
CA LEU A 61 1.18 16.81 -16.53
C LEU A 61 0.73 18.11 -15.85
N GLY A 62 1.04 19.28 -16.43
CA GLY A 62 0.60 20.57 -15.92
C GLY A 62 -0.90 20.67 -15.81
N THR A 63 -1.62 20.32 -16.87
CA THR A 63 -3.09 20.31 -16.91
C THR A 63 -3.71 19.40 -15.84
N LEU A 64 -3.14 18.21 -15.64
CA LEU A 64 -3.59 17.27 -14.62
C LEU A 64 -3.41 17.83 -13.20
N LEU A 65 -2.24 18.42 -12.93
CA LEU A 65 -1.97 19.04 -11.64
C LEU A 65 -2.85 20.28 -11.42
N ASP A 66 -3.06 21.11 -12.44
CA ASP A 66 -3.95 22.28 -12.35
C ASP A 66 -5.38 21.86 -12.04
N HIS A 67 -5.88 20.79 -12.67
CA HIS A 67 -7.17 20.20 -12.35
C HIS A 67 -7.25 19.72 -10.90
N ALA A 68 -6.27 18.92 -10.46
CA ALA A 68 -6.28 18.31 -9.13
C ALA A 68 -6.20 19.33 -7.98
N PHE A 69 -5.63 20.51 -8.22
CA PHE A 69 -5.47 21.59 -7.23
C PHE A 69 -6.29 22.84 -7.57
N ALA A 70 -7.32 22.70 -8.41
CA ALA A 70 -8.23 23.80 -8.73
C ALA A 70 -8.99 24.30 -7.50
N THR A 71 -9.37 25.57 -7.54
CA THR A 71 -10.22 26.20 -6.52
C THR A 71 -11.45 26.81 -7.20
N PRO A 72 -12.67 26.32 -6.92
CA PRO A 72 -13.00 25.24 -6.00
C PRO A 72 -12.43 23.89 -6.43
N ALA A 73 -12.32 22.94 -5.47
CA ALA A 73 -11.83 21.58 -5.75
C ALA A 73 -12.72 20.89 -6.80
N PRO A 74 -12.15 20.12 -7.75
CA PRO A 74 -12.90 19.45 -8.79
C PRO A 74 -13.81 18.37 -8.19
N ASP A 75 -15.00 18.21 -8.77
CA ASP A 75 -16.00 17.26 -8.24
C ASP A 75 -15.50 15.80 -8.27
N ASP A 76 -14.76 15.42 -9.28
CA ASP A 76 -14.30 14.04 -9.51
C ASP A 76 -13.16 13.60 -8.59
N LEU A 77 -12.23 14.48 -8.26
CA LEU A 77 -11.10 14.19 -7.36
C LEU A 77 -11.34 14.66 -5.94
N GLU A 78 -12.32 15.57 -5.75
CA GLU A 78 -12.52 16.28 -4.49
C GLU A 78 -11.21 16.90 -3.99
N ARG A 79 -10.87 16.72 -2.70
CA ARG A 79 -9.69 17.37 -2.18
C ARG A 79 -8.42 16.53 -2.41
N THR A 80 -7.52 17.03 -3.23
CA THR A 80 -6.13 16.56 -3.30
C THR A 80 -5.26 17.41 -2.36
N HIS A 81 -4.58 16.76 -1.41
CA HIS A 81 -3.67 17.43 -0.48
C HIS A 81 -2.28 17.59 -1.07
N ALA A 82 -1.74 16.52 -1.65
CA ALA A 82 -0.42 16.57 -2.29
C ALA A 82 -0.30 15.54 -3.41
N VAL A 83 0.51 15.90 -4.40
CA VAL A 83 1.04 15.00 -5.44
C VAL A 83 2.56 15.16 -5.45
N VAL A 84 3.26 14.03 -5.40
CA VAL A 84 4.72 13.94 -5.51
C VAL A 84 5.07 12.97 -6.62
N VAL A 85 5.94 13.38 -7.54
CA VAL A 85 6.41 12.57 -8.65
C VAL A 85 7.93 12.48 -8.60
N VAL A 86 8.44 11.25 -8.58
CA VAL A 86 9.87 10.93 -8.54
C VAL A 86 10.21 10.15 -9.80
N GLN A 87 11.21 10.59 -10.55
CA GLN A 87 11.75 9.86 -11.69
C GLN A 87 13.27 9.80 -11.59
N GLY A 88 13.87 8.65 -11.92
CA GLY A 88 15.31 8.49 -11.83
C GLY A 88 15.88 8.74 -10.43
N GLY A 89 15.10 8.48 -9.37
CA GLY A 89 15.50 8.72 -7.98
C GLY A 89 15.45 10.18 -7.52
N ALA A 90 15.08 11.12 -8.39
CA ALA A 90 14.94 12.55 -8.05
C ALA A 90 13.47 13.00 -8.15
N MET A 91 13.08 13.98 -7.34
CA MET A 91 11.77 14.60 -7.39
C MET A 91 11.69 15.53 -8.59
N VAL A 92 10.80 15.26 -9.54
CA VAL A 92 10.61 15.99 -10.79
C VAL A 92 9.35 16.85 -10.79
N ALA A 93 8.37 16.52 -9.95
CA ALA A 93 7.19 17.35 -9.72
C ALA A 93 6.70 17.19 -8.29
N GLU A 94 6.23 18.29 -7.71
CA GLU A 94 5.62 18.31 -6.38
C GLU A 94 4.63 19.45 -6.31
N ARG A 95 3.41 19.16 -5.84
CA ARG A 95 2.41 20.19 -5.59
C ARG A 95 1.59 19.85 -4.34
N HIS A 96 1.33 20.87 -3.53
CA HIS A 96 0.54 20.81 -2.32
C HIS A 96 -0.65 21.77 -2.42
N ALA A 97 -1.74 21.45 -1.75
CA ALA A 97 -2.83 22.41 -1.55
C ALA A 97 -2.30 23.61 -0.73
N GLY A 98 -2.88 24.81 -0.94
CA GLY A 98 -2.33 26.03 -0.39
C GLY A 98 -2.28 26.11 1.15
N ASP A 99 -3.00 25.26 1.85
CA ASP A 99 -3.03 25.12 3.31
C ASP A 99 -2.29 23.88 3.83
N VAL A 100 -1.49 23.22 2.98
CA VAL A 100 -0.78 21.98 3.26
C VAL A 100 0.73 22.19 3.21
N SER A 101 1.40 21.87 4.31
CA SER A 101 2.87 21.82 4.39
C SER A 101 3.42 20.52 3.77
N PRO A 102 4.61 20.55 3.15
CA PRO A 102 5.28 19.34 2.66
C PRO A 102 5.54 18.26 3.73
N ASP A 103 5.57 18.64 5.00
CA ASP A 103 5.81 17.76 6.14
C ASP A 103 4.53 17.36 6.88
N ASP A 104 3.36 17.80 6.41
CA ASP A 104 2.09 17.37 6.97
C ASP A 104 1.88 15.87 6.75
N ALA A 105 1.55 15.15 7.83
CA ALA A 105 1.31 13.73 7.80
C ALA A 105 -0.17 13.43 7.45
N PHE A 106 -0.36 12.60 6.43
CA PHE A 106 -1.68 12.15 5.95
C PHE A 106 -1.92 10.71 6.34
N ARG A 107 -3.17 10.37 6.61
CA ARG A 107 -3.57 8.99 6.90
C ARG A 107 -3.16 8.06 5.77
N SER A 108 -2.43 7.00 6.10
CA SER A 108 -2.03 5.97 5.12
C SER A 108 -3.22 5.16 4.63
N TRP A 109 -4.22 4.97 5.50
CA TRP A 109 -5.21 3.93 5.32
C TRP A 109 -4.51 2.63 4.91
N SER A 110 -5.08 1.85 4.01
CA SER A 110 -4.55 0.54 3.64
C SER A 110 -3.15 0.53 3.01
N MET A 111 -2.53 1.68 2.71
CA MET A 111 -1.09 1.71 2.39
C MET A 111 -0.23 1.19 3.54
N ALA A 112 -0.73 1.21 4.79
CA ALA A 112 -0.08 0.59 5.95
C ALA A 112 0.17 -0.92 5.77
N LYS A 113 -0.67 -1.62 4.99
CA LYS A 113 -0.47 -3.04 4.68
C LYS A 113 0.88 -3.30 4.00
N SER A 114 1.26 -2.43 3.06
CA SER A 114 2.55 -2.53 2.40
C SER A 114 3.71 -2.24 3.36
N ILE A 115 3.52 -1.35 4.34
CA ILE A 115 4.48 -1.12 5.43
C ILE A 115 4.60 -2.39 6.28
N THR A 116 3.49 -3.03 6.64
CA THR A 116 3.49 -4.32 7.37
C THR A 116 4.23 -5.40 6.59
N SER A 117 4.04 -5.49 5.26
CA SER A 117 4.81 -6.39 4.40
C SER A 117 6.31 -6.09 4.48
N ALA A 118 6.71 -4.82 4.44
CA ALA A 118 8.13 -4.46 4.60
C ALA A 118 8.71 -4.90 5.94
N LEU A 119 7.97 -4.76 7.04
CA LEU A 119 8.41 -5.19 8.38
C LEU A 119 8.55 -6.72 8.46
N VAL A 120 7.63 -7.48 7.87
CA VAL A 120 7.77 -8.94 7.70
C VAL A 120 9.03 -9.25 6.90
N GLY A 121 9.25 -8.57 5.77
CA GLY A 121 10.44 -8.74 4.94
C GLY A 121 11.75 -8.49 5.69
N ILE A 122 11.78 -7.47 6.54
CA ILE A 122 12.96 -7.19 7.40
C ILE A 122 13.24 -8.37 8.33
N LEU A 123 12.23 -8.91 9.01
CA LEU A 123 12.41 -10.06 9.90
C LEU A 123 12.79 -11.34 9.13
N VAL A 124 12.31 -11.53 7.90
CA VAL A 124 12.74 -12.62 7.01
C VAL A 124 14.23 -12.46 6.64
N ARG A 125 14.67 -11.23 6.27
CA ARG A 125 16.09 -10.93 6.04
C ARG A 125 16.94 -11.26 7.26
N GLU A 126 16.45 -10.97 8.46
CA GLU A 126 17.11 -11.25 9.73
C GLU A 126 17.02 -12.72 10.18
N LYS A 127 16.32 -13.57 9.41
CA LYS A 127 16.05 -14.98 9.73
C LYS A 127 15.32 -15.16 11.08
N ARG A 128 14.53 -14.17 11.48
CA ARG A 128 13.70 -14.17 12.69
C ARG A 128 12.26 -14.56 12.42
N LEU A 129 11.85 -14.57 11.15
CA LEU A 129 10.56 -15.02 10.71
C LEU A 129 10.72 -15.86 9.44
N ASP A 130 10.00 -16.98 9.38
CA ASP A 130 9.93 -17.83 8.20
C ASP A 130 8.60 -17.55 7.49
N LEU A 131 8.70 -17.23 6.19
CA LEU A 131 7.55 -16.92 5.34
C LEU A 131 6.55 -18.10 5.24
N HIS A 132 7.06 -19.32 5.25
CA HIS A 132 6.27 -20.53 5.09
C HIS A 132 5.89 -21.21 6.42
N ALA A 133 6.35 -20.67 7.55
CA ALA A 133 5.92 -21.14 8.85
C ALA A 133 4.49 -20.65 9.19
N PRO A 134 3.76 -21.38 10.05
CA PRO A 134 2.51 -20.88 10.61
C PRO A 134 2.66 -19.52 11.26
N ILE A 135 1.63 -18.67 11.13
CA ILE A 135 1.61 -17.32 11.70
C ILE A 135 1.71 -17.31 13.24
N ALA A 136 1.38 -18.44 13.89
CA ALA A 136 1.41 -18.61 15.35
C ALA A 136 0.52 -17.60 16.09
N VAL A 137 -0.78 -17.63 15.83
CA VAL A 137 -1.79 -16.84 16.54
C VAL A 137 -2.13 -17.52 17.86
N PRO A 138 -1.92 -16.87 19.04
CA PRO A 138 -2.06 -17.52 20.35
C PRO A 138 -3.45 -18.10 20.63
N GLU A 139 -4.50 -17.46 20.08
CA GLU A 139 -5.90 -17.90 20.25
C GLU A 139 -6.24 -19.18 19.47
N TRP A 140 -5.37 -19.61 18.56
CA TRP A 140 -5.58 -20.81 17.75
C TRP A 140 -4.81 -21.98 18.36
N GLY A 141 -5.52 -22.82 19.09
CA GLY A 141 -4.93 -24.04 19.67
C GLY A 141 -4.41 -25.00 18.59
N PRO A 142 -3.65 -26.04 18.99
CA PRO A 142 -3.01 -26.96 18.03
C PRO A 142 -4.01 -27.72 17.15
N ASP A 143 -5.22 -27.94 17.63
CA ASP A 143 -6.29 -28.61 16.89
C ASP A 143 -7.14 -27.65 16.05
N ASP A 144 -6.94 -26.34 16.19
CA ASP A 144 -7.62 -25.35 15.37
C ASP A 144 -7.05 -25.38 13.94
N PRO A 145 -7.87 -25.62 12.92
CA PRO A 145 -7.38 -25.67 11.54
C PRO A 145 -6.73 -24.36 11.06
N ARG A 146 -7.02 -23.23 11.73
CA ARG A 146 -6.41 -21.92 11.44
C ARG A 146 -4.94 -21.86 11.90
N SER A 147 -4.53 -22.71 12.86
CA SER A 147 -3.15 -22.73 13.38
C SER A 147 -2.10 -23.08 12.32
N ARG A 148 -2.53 -23.62 11.16
CA ARG A 148 -1.65 -23.99 10.04
C ARG A 148 -1.49 -22.90 8.99
N ILE A 149 -2.27 -21.80 9.09
CA ILE A 149 -2.18 -20.69 8.15
C ILE A 149 -0.80 -20.06 8.24
N THR A 150 -0.12 -19.90 7.11
CA THR A 150 1.25 -19.38 7.03
C THR A 150 1.31 -17.86 6.89
N VAL A 151 2.47 -17.30 7.17
CA VAL A 151 2.77 -15.87 6.95
C VAL A 151 2.59 -15.51 5.46
N ASP A 152 3.05 -16.38 4.55
CA ASP A 152 2.88 -16.22 3.10
C ASP A 152 1.40 -16.11 2.69
N GLN A 153 0.56 -17.04 3.19
CA GLN A 153 -0.87 -17.05 2.87
C GLN A 153 -1.58 -15.78 3.34
N MET A 154 -1.20 -15.25 4.49
CA MET A 154 -1.73 -13.96 4.97
C MET A 154 -1.25 -12.78 4.16
N LEU A 155 0.04 -12.73 3.78
CA LEU A 155 0.57 -11.65 2.93
C LEU A 155 -0.11 -11.62 1.56
N ARG A 156 -0.39 -12.78 0.99
CA ARG A 156 -1.08 -12.90 -0.31
C ARG A 156 -2.59 -12.85 -0.21
N MET A 157 -3.16 -12.79 1.02
CA MET A 157 -4.60 -12.74 1.27
C MET A 157 -5.36 -13.96 0.72
N VAL A 158 -4.77 -15.14 0.91
CA VAL A 158 -5.33 -16.45 0.58
C VAL A 158 -5.42 -17.34 1.81
N ASP A 159 -5.57 -16.76 2.98
CA ASP A 159 -5.61 -17.40 4.30
C ASP A 159 -6.89 -18.21 4.57
N GLY A 160 -7.95 -17.96 3.81
CA GLY A 160 -9.25 -18.62 3.96
C GLY A 160 -10.10 -18.14 5.14
N LEU A 161 -9.64 -17.12 5.88
CA LEU A 161 -10.44 -16.48 6.94
C LEU A 161 -11.60 -15.69 6.34
N ARG A 162 -12.72 -15.69 7.05
CA ARG A 162 -13.82 -14.79 6.72
C ARG A 162 -13.46 -13.36 7.14
N PHE A 163 -13.42 -12.46 6.19
CA PHE A 163 -13.32 -11.04 6.47
C PHE A 163 -14.07 -10.26 5.38
N ARG A 164 -15.13 -9.57 5.77
CA ARG A 164 -15.98 -8.80 4.85
C ARG A 164 -15.42 -7.40 4.68
N GLU A 165 -14.56 -7.22 3.71
CA GLU A 165 -14.00 -5.93 3.30
C GLU A 165 -14.09 -5.77 1.79
N ALA A 166 -13.47 -6.66 1.03
CA ALA A 166 -13.62 -6.72 -0.41
C ALA A 166 -13.41 -8.15 -0.91
N GLU A 167 -14.21 -8.54 -1.88
CA GLU A 167 -14.12 -9.85 -2.52
C GLU A 167 -13.99 -9.74 -4.03
N HIS A 168 -13.37 -10.73 -4.62
CA HIS A 168 -13.20 -10.83 -6.07
C HIS A 168 -14.45 -11.48 -6.69
N LEU A 169 -15.04 -10.79 -7.68
CA LEU A 169 -16.26 -11.24 -8.36
C LEU A 169 -15.98 -11.99 -9.68
N GLY A 170 -14.69 -12.13 -10.06
CA GLY A 170 -14.28 -12.64 -11.37
C GLY A 170 -14.20 -11.53 -12.43
N GLY A 171 -13.45 -11.81 -13.51
CA GLY A 171 -13.26 -10.88 -14.62
C GLY A 171 -12.58 -9.55 -14.21
N GLY A 172 -11.78 -9.55 -13.16
CA GLY A 172 -11.06 -8.37 -12.66
C GLY A 172 -11.91 -7.41 -11.84
N ALA A 173 -13.15 -7.77 -11.47
CA ALA A 173 -14.01 -6.94 -10.64
C ALA A 173 -13.81 -7.25 -9.14
N VAL A 174 -13.74 -6.19 -8.34
CA VAL A 174 -13.67 -6.27 -6.88
C VAL A 174 -14.88 -5.53 -6.30
N ARG A 175 -15.62 -6.19 -5.42
CA ARG A 175 -16.72 -5.60 -4.66
C ARG A 175 -16.28 -5.30 -3.25
N TYR A 176 -16.53 -4.08 -2.80
CA TYR A 176 -16.38 -3.70 -1.39
C TYR A 176 -17.71 -3.91 -0.65
N TYR A 177 -17.63 -4.44 0.56
CA TYR A 177 -18.80 -4.59 1.42
C TYR A 177 -19.26 -3.23 1.93
N PRO A 178 -20.59 -2.96 2.00
CA PRO A 178 -21.13 -1.78 2.68
C PRO A 178 -20.66 -1.71 4.12
N GLU A 179 -20.55 -0.50 4.67
CA GLU A 179 -20.06 -0.29 6.06
C GLU A 179 -20.85 -1.12 7.09
N ALA A 180 -22.17 -1.22 6.93
CA ALA A 180 -23.03 -1.98 7.83
C ALA A 180 -22.76 -3.49 7.85
N GLU A 181 -22.14 -4.02 6.78
CA GLU A 181 -21.82 -5.43 6.63
C GLU A 181 -20.32 -5.71 6.80
N SER A 182 -19.50 -4.67 6.77
CA SER A 182 -18.04 -4.76 6.79
C SER A 182 -17.52 -5.14 8.16
N ASP A 183 -16.55 -6.07 8.22
CA ASP A 183 -15.82 -6.39 9.44
C ASP A 183 -14.74 -5.34 9.77
N VAL A 184 -14.42 -4.42 8.85
CA VAL A 184 -13.46 -3.32 9.06
C VAL A 184 -13.97 -2.34 10.11
N ILE A 185 -15.27 -1.97 10.05
CA ILE A 185 -15.85 -0.96 10.93
C ILE A 185 -15.83 -1.41 12.40
N PRO A 186 -16.37 -2.59 12.78
CA PRO A 186 -16.30 -3.05 14.17
C PRO A 186 -14.86 -3.30 14.62
N MET A 187 -13.94 -3.70 13.74
CA MET A 187 -12.53 -3.92 14.07
C MET A 187 -11.78 -2.60 14.35
N LEU A 188 -11.87 -1.61 13.47
CA LEU A 188 -11.06 -0.39 13.57
C LEU A 188 -11.72 0.73 14.39
N PHE A 189 -13.05 0.79 14.42
CA PHE A 189 -13.80 1.90 15.02
C PHE A 189 -14.80 1.47 16.08
N GLY A 190 -15.14 0.18 16.15
CA GLY A 190 -16.01 -0.41 17.15
C GLY A 190 -15.26 -0.99 18.35
N ALA A 191 -15.81 -2.06 18.92
CA ALA A 191 -15.24 -2.75 20.09
C ALA A 191 -13.85 -3.36 19.80
N GLY A 192 -13.61 -3.79 18.58
CA GLY A 192 -12.33 -4.39 18.16
C GLY A 192 -11.14 -3.43 18.15
N ARG A 193 -11.38 -2.09 18.21
CA ARG A 193 -10.30 -1.10 18.18
C ARG A 193 -9.31 -1.22 19.34
N ARG A 194 -9.71 -1.89 20.44
CA ARG A 194 -8.85 -2.10 21.60
C ARG A 194 -7.78 -3.17 21.36
N ASP A 195 -8.10 -4.14 20.53
CA ASP A 195 -7.21 -5.22 20.10
C ASP A 195 -7.65 -5.66 18.70
N VAL A 196 -7.12 -4.99 17.68
CA VAL A 196 -7.50 -5.24 16.27
C VAL A 196 -7.08 -6.64 15.80
N ALA A 197 -5.97 -7.14 16.33
CA ALA A 197 -5.48 -8.48 16.00
C ALA A 197 -6.29 -9.56 16.74
N GLY A 198 -6.62 -9.35 18.02
CA GLY A 198 -7.51 -10.22 18.78
C GLY A 198 -8.91 -10.31 18.15
N PHE A 199 -9.47 -9.18 17.68
CA PHE A 199 -10.71 -9.19 16.89
C PHE A 199 -10.57 -10.08 15.65
N ALA A 200 -9.51 -9.93 14.87
CA ALA A 200 -9.29 -10.73 13.67
C ALA A 200 -9.11 -12.22 14.00
N ALA A 201 -8.46 -12.55 15.11
CA ALA A 201 -8.28 -13.92 15.58
C ALA A 201 -9.58 -14.64 15.92
N THR A 202 -10.67 -13.92 16.24
CA THR A 202 -11.98 -14.51 16.50
C THR A 202 -12.72 -14.96 15.25
N LEU A 203 -12.33 -14.47 14.07
CA LEU A 203 -13.07 -14.74 12.84
C LEU A 203 -12.85 -16.18 12.35
N PRO A 204 -13.91 -16.84 11.84
CA PRO A 204 -13.83 -18.24 11.42
C PRO A 204 -13.07 -18.38 10.09
N ARG A 205 -12.47 -19.55 9.88
CA ARG A 205 -12.05 -20.02 8.58
C ARG A 205 -13.27 -20.52 7.80
N VAL A 206 -13.45 -20.07 6.57
CA VAL A 206 -14.59 -20.40 5.70
C VAL A 206 -14.17 -21.02 4.37
N ALA A 207 -12.87 -21.11 4.13
CA ALA A 207 -12.29 -21.83 3.00
C ALA A 207 -10.94 -22.42 3.39
N GLU A 208 -10.45 -23.38 2.62
CA GLU A 208 -9.07 -23.81 2.75
C GLU A 208 -8.14 -22.68 2.33
N PRO A 209 -6.97 -22.52 2.98
CA PRO A 209 -5.93 -21.63 2.48
C PRO A 209 -5.62 -21.93 1.01
N GLU A 210 -5.30 -20.92 0.22
CA GLU A 210 -5.09 -20.99 -1.24
C GLU A 210 -6.35 -21.26 -2.08
N ALA A 211 -7.52 -21.48 -1.48
CA ALA A 211 -8.73 -21.76 -2.27
C ALA A 211 -9.30 -20.51 -2.97
N ARG A 212 -9.15 -19.35 -2.32
CA ARG A 212 -9.66 -18.07 -2.84
C ARG A 212 -8.87 -16.89 -2.30
N TRP A 213 -8.87 -15.82 -3.04
CA TRP A 213 -8.39 -14.53 -2.58
C TRP A 213 -9.52 -13.74 -1.89
N ASN A 214 -9.19 -13.10 -0.79
CA ASN A 214 -10.11 -12.24 -0.05
C ASN A 214 -9.35 -11.10 0.60
N TYR A 215 -9.57 -9.86 0.16
CA TYR A 215 -8.90 -8.69 0.75
C TYR A 215 -9.25 -8.57 2.23
N ASN A 216 -8.25 -8.60 3.10
CA ASN A 216 -8.43 -8.89 4.52
C ASN A 216 -7.54 -8.01 5.40
N SER A 217 -8.10 -6.93 5.97
CA SER A 217 -7.42 -6.10 6.95
C SER A 217 -7.10 -6.85 8.26
N GLY A 218 -7.90 -7.85 8.62
CA GLY A 218 -7.65 -8.69 9.79
C GLY A 218 -6.34 -9.46 9.66
N ALA A 219 -6.07 -10.08 8.50
CA ALA A 219 -4.81 -10.78 8.23
C ALA A 219 -3.61 -9.84 8.38
N SER A 220 -3.72 -8.60 7.92
CA SER A 220 -2.65 -7.60 8.07
C SER A 220 -2.38 -7.23 9.53
N ASN A 221 -3.41 -7.17 10.37
CA ASN A 221 -3.26 -6.91 11.80
C ASN A 221 -2.68 -8.11 12.55
N LEU A 222 -3.04 -9.35 12.17
CA LEU A 222 -2.39 -10.56 12.69
C LEU A 222 -0.90 -10.61 12.34
N LEU A 223 -0.53 -10.25 11.11
CA LEU A 223 0.87 -10.11 10.69
C LEU A 223 1.59 -9.04 11.50
N ALA A 224 0.99 -7.86 11.69
CA ALA A 224 1.59 -6.77 12.47
C ALA A 224 1.81 -7.16 13.93
N ARG A 225 0.84 -7.87 14.57
CA ARG A 225 1.01 -8.46 15.90
C ARG A 225 2.17 -9.44 15.92
N ARG A 226 2.23 -10.36 14.95
CA ARG A 226 3.32 -11.34 14.87
C ARG A 226 4.69 -10.69 14.75
N VAL A 227 4.83 -9.63 13.96
CA VAL A 227 6.05 -8.83 13.89
C VAL A 227 6.40 -8.27 15.27
N GLY A 228 5.43 -7.65 15.96
CA GLY A 228 5.62 -7.09 17.31
C GLY A 228 6.06 -8.14 18.34
N GLU A 229 5.47 -9.34 18.32
CA GLU A 229 5.84 -10.47 19.19
C GLU A 229 7.29 -10.93 18.94
N VAL A 230 7.69 -11.04 17.68
CA VAL A 230 9.07 -11.41 17.31
C VAL A 230 10.06 -10.33 17.69
N VAL A 231 9.70 -9.07 17.54
CA VAL A 231 10.52 -7.91 17.94
C VAL A 231 10.67 -7.85 19.46
N GLY A 232 9.56 -8.03 20.18
CA GLY A 232 9.50 -7.89 21.63
C GLY A 232 9.41 -6.43 22.10
N GLY A 233 9.25 -6.23 23.40
CA GLY A 233 9.22 -4.89 24.02
C GLY A 233 7.91 -4.13 23.83
N GLY A 234 6.83 -4.79 23.41
CA GLY A 234 5.50 -4.19 23.23
C GLY A 234 5.50 -3.08 22.19
N ALA A 235 4.59 -2.10 22.36
CA ALA A 235 4.45 -0.97 21.45
C ALA A 235 5.75 -0.15 21.27
N ASP A 236 6.48 0.07 22.35
CA ASP A 236 7.73 0.85 22.31
C ASP A 236 8.83 0.09 21.60
N GLY A 237 8.98 -1.22 21.85
CA GLY A 237 9.92 -2.07 21.13
C GLY A 237 9.63 -2.11 19.63
N MET A 238 8.35 -2.25 19.26
CA MET A 238 7.92 -2.22 17.87
C MET A 238 8.17 -0.86 17.21
N ARG A 239 7.86 0.25 17.89
CA ARG A 239 8.14 1.61 17.42
C ARG A 239 9.64 1.83 17.18
N ALA A 240 10.48 1.41 18.14
CA ALA A 240 11.92 1.50 18.02
C ALA A 240 12.46 0.65 16.85
N PHE A 241 11.91 -0.53 16.63
CA PHE A 241 12.25 -1.39 15.50
C PHE A 241 11.89 -0.74 14.17
N MET A 242 10.66 -0.23 14.00
CA MET A 242 10.22 0.47 12.79
C MET A 242 11.12 1.67 12.49
N GLN A 243 11.46 2.46 13.51
CA GLN A 243 12.34 3.61 13.35
C GLN A 243 13.76 3.19 12.95
N ARG A 244 14.33 2.17 13.59
CA ARG A 244 15.72 1.75 13.36
C ARG A 244 15.89 1.01 12.02
N GLU A 245 14.94 0.16 11.65
CA GLU A 245 15.12 -0.75 10.52
C GLU A 245 14.41 -0.28 9.23
N LEU A 246 13.42 0.60 9.33
CA LEU A 246 12.67 1.07 8.16
C LEU A 246 12.70 2.60 8.03
N PHE A 247 12.06 3.33 8.95
CA PHE A 247 11.83 4.76 8.76
C PHE A 247 13.12 5.60 8.79
N GLY A 248 13.99 5.33 9.76
CA GLY A 248 15.28 6.03 9.90
C GLY A 248 16.18 5.86 8.68
N PRO A 249 16.46 4.64 8.23
CA PRO A 249 17.26 4.41 7.02
C PRO A 249 16.71 5.07 5.75
N LEU A 250 15.38 5.20 5.63
CA LEU A 250 14.75 5.87 4.51
C LEU A 250 14.67 7.40 4.66
N GLY A 251 14.91 7.93 5.85
CA GLY A 251 14.67 9.34 6.15
C GLY A 251 13.18 9.71 6.24
N MET A 252 12.31 8.76 6.59
CA MET A 252 10.87 8.98 6.78
C MET A 252 10.61 9.60 8.15
N THR A 253 10.87 10.89 8.28
CA THR A 253 10.83 11.61 9.57
C THR A 253 9.43 11.94 10.07
N THR A 254 8.43 11.90 9.19
CA THR A 254 7.03 12.21 9.52
C THR A 254 6.17 10.97 9.76
N ALA A 255 6.73 9.76 9.59
CA ALA A 255 6.00 8.51 9.77
C ALA A 255 5.58 8.28 11.24
N GLN A 256 4.28 8.07 11.47
CA GLN A 256 3.66 7.97 12.79
C GLN A 256 2.84 6.67 12.90
N PRO A 257 3.47 5.52 13.23
CA PRO A 257 2.74 4.28 13.41
C PRO A 257 1.81 4.38 14.63
N VAL A 258 0.55 4.00 14.46
CA VAL A 258 -0.48 4.01 15.51
C VAL A 258 -0.63 2.61 16.09
N PHE A 259 -0.77 2.53 17.41
CA PHE A 259 -0.95 1.30 18.15
C PHE A 259 -2.32 1.28 18.83
N ASP A 260 -2.93 0.10 18.91
CA ASP A 260 -4.16 -0.10 19.67
C ASP A 260 -3.91 -0.17 21.19
N GLU A 261 -4.99 -0.35 21.98
CA GLU A 261 -4.89 -0.41 23.45
C GLU A 261 -4.15 -1.69 23.92
N ALA A 262 -4.11 -2.75 23.11
CA ALA A 262 -3.32 -3.96 23.38
C ALA A 262 -1.82 -3.79 23.07
N GLY A 263 -1.43 -2.66 22.49
CA GLY A 263 -0.04 -2.36 22.13
C GLY A 263 0.38 -2.93 20.78
N HIS A 264 -0.56 -3.33 19.93
CA HIS A 264 -0.29 -3.82 18.60
C HIS A 264 -0.34 -2.71 17.56
N PHE A 265 0.61 -2.71 16.62
CA PHE A 265 0.57 -1.81 15.48
C PHE A 265 -0.68 -2.07 14.65
N VAL A 266 -1.49 -1.04 14.36
CA VAL A 266 -2.66 -1.15 13.49
C VAL A 266 -2.20 -1.21 12.03
N GLY A 267 -1.54 -2.31 11.69
CA GLY A 267 -0.78 -2.49 10.45
C GLY A 267 -1.61 -2.59 9.19
N SER A 268 -2.93 -2.71 9.33
CA SER A 268 -3.83 -2.68 8.18
C SER A 268 -4.13 -1.27 7.67
N SER A 269 -3.97 -0.20 8.52
CA SER A 269 -4.61 1.09 8.22
C SER A 269 -3.91 2.33 8.78
N HIS A 270 -3.09 2.25 9.83
CA HIS A 270 -2.74 3.44 10.59
C HIS A 270 -1.22 3.67 10.71
N CYS A 271 -0.63 4.25 9.67
CA CYS A 271 0.73 4.81 9.69
C CYS A 271 0.77 6.12 8.89
N PRO A 272 0.22 7.21 9.45
CA PRO A 272 0.32 8.52 8.81
C PRO A 272 1.77 8.88 8.48
N ALA A 273 1.96 9.53 7.32
CA ALA A 273 3.23 10.08 6.89
C ALA A 273 3.01 11.17 5.83
N SER A 274 4.02 11.98 5.55
CA SER A 274 3.95 12.98 4.48
C SER A 274 4.00 12.32 3.09
N ALA A 275 3.52 13.03 2.08
CA ALA A 275 3.60 12.56 0.70
C ALA A 275 5.05 12.29 0.27
N ARG A 276 6.00 13.10 0.77
CA ARG A 276 7.44 12.90 0.56
C ARG A 276 7.95 11.60 1.18
N ASP A 277 7.48 11.23 2.36
CA ASP A 277 7.86 9.99 3.03
C ASP A 277 7.23 8.78 2.34
N PHE A 278 5.99 8.88 1.89
CA PHE A 278 5.39 7.85 1.06
C PHE A 278 6.15 7.65 -0.27
N ALA A 279 6.71 8.72 -0.84
CA ALA A 279 7.56 8.62 -2.03
C ALA A 279 8.91 7.91 -1.72
N ARG A 280 9.51 8.11 -0.52
CA ARG A 280 10.69 7.36 -0.06
C ARG A 280 10.38 5.86 0.05
N PHE A 281 9.23 5.53 0.63
CA PHE A 281 8.77 4.14 0.70
C PHE A 281 8.57 3.53 -0.69
N GLY A 282 7.95 4.26 -1.61
CA GLY A 282 7.83 3.84 -3.02
C GLY A 282 9.18 3.62 -3.69
N LEU A 283 10.14 4.53 -3.45
CA LEU A 283 11.51 4.43 -3.99
C LEU A 283 12.25 3.21 -3.44
N LEU A 284 12.10 2.85 -2.15
CA LEU A 284 12.67 1.61 -1.60
C LEU A 284 12.25 0.39 -2.44
N TYR A 285 10.98 0.28 -2.76
CA TYR A 285 10.47 -0.83 -3.57
C TYR A 285 10.91 -0.73 -5.03
N LEU A 286 10.94 0.48 -5.59
CA LEU A 286 11.46 0.69 -6.95
C LEU A 286 12.94 0.29 -7.07
N ARG A 287 13.72 0.41 -6.00
CA ARG A 287 15.15 0.04 -5.91
C ARG A 287 15.39 -1.38 -5.37
N GLY A 288 14.40 -2.27 -5.47
CA GLY A 288 14.58 -3.68 -5.10
C GLY A 288 14.92 -3.93 -3.62
N GLY A 289 14.45 -3.05 -2.73
CA GLY A 289 14.66 -3.17 -1.29
C GLY A 289 16.04 -2.68 -0.81
N VAL A 290 16.78 -1.98 -1.66
CA VAL A 290 18.04 -1.29 -1.30
C VAL A 290 17.77 0.20 -1.17
N PHE A 291 18.34 0.85 -0.17
CA PHE A 291 18.26 2.29 0.03
C PHE A 291 19.55 2.81 0.63
N ASP A 292 20.16 3.80 0.03
CA ASP A 292 21.44 4.41 0.44
C ASP A 292 22.53 3.37 0.71
N GLY A 293 22.73 2.43 -0.23
CA GLY A 293 23.69 1.34 -0.12
C GLY A 293 23.31 0.24 0.89
N ARG A 294 22.28 0.43 1.70
CA ARG A 294 21.81 -0.54 2.70
C ARG A 294 20.71 -1.42 2.11
N ARG A 295 20.84 -2.74 2.22
CA ARG A 295 19.75 -3.66 1.92
C ARG A 295 18.76 -3.68 3.09
N ILE A 296 17.59 -3.11 2.87
CA ILE A 296 16.50 -3.03 3.86
C ILE A 296 15.63 -4.30 3.78
N LEU A 297 15.21 -4.68 2.56
CA LEU A 297 14.39 -5.87 2.30
C LEU A 297 15.27 -7.00 1.75
N PRO A 298 14.92 -8.29 1.98
CA PRO A 298 15.70 -9.38 1.44
C PRO A 298 15.71 -9.35 -0.09
N GLU A 299 16.73 -9.93 -0.69
CA GLU A 299 16.79 -10.13 -2.13
C GLU A 299 15.56 -10.91 -2.60
N GLY A 300 14.98 -10.49 -3.74
CA GLY A 300 13.75 -11.09 -4.28
C GLY A 300 12.45 -10.67 -3.58
N TRP A 301 12.50 -9.94 -2.44
CA TRP A 301 11.28 -9.55 -1.71
C TRP A 301 10.34 -8.68 -2.52
N VAL A 302 10.88 -7.74 -3.27
CA VAL A 302 10.05 -6.86 -4.12
C VAL A 302 9.42 -7.65 -5.25
N ASP A 303 10.15 -8.58 -5.88
CA ASP A 303 9.58 -9.46 -6.90
C ASP A 303 8.49 -10.36 -6.31
N TYR A 304 8.70 -10.91 -5.12
CA TYR A 304 7.66 -11.62 -4.38
C TYR A 304 6.44 -10.73 -4.14
N SER A 305 6.63 -9.49 -3.68
CA SER A 305 5.55 -8.55 -3.36
C SER A 305 4.70 -8.18 -4.59
N ARG A 306 5.32 -8.07 -5.77
CA ARG A 306 4.68 -7.68 -7.04
C ARG A 306 4.33 -8.85 -7.96
N THR A 307 4.64 -10.10 -7.55
CA THR A 307 4.20 -11.29 -8.27
C THR A 307 2.72 -11.51 -8.02
N PRO A 308 1.90 -11.60 -9.07
CA PRO A 308 0.47 -11.77 -8.90
C PRO A 308 0.11 -13.08 -8.21
N THR A 309 -0.73 -13.00 -7.17
CA THR A 309 -1.39 -14.16 -6.56
C THR A 309 -2.42 -14.72 -7.54
N PRO A 310 -2.35 -16.01 -7.91
CA PRO A 310 -3.25 -16.59 -8.92
C PRO A 310 -4.74 -16.38 -8.61
N GLN A 311 -5.12 -16.56 -7.35
CA GLN A 311 -6.51 -16.46 -6.88
C GLN A 311 -7.06 -15.03 -6.94
N SER A 312 -6.21 -14.01 -7.10
CA SER A 312 -6.61 -12.62 -7.30
C SER A 312 -6.83 -12.26 -8.77
N GLU A 313 -6.77 -13.23 -9.69
CA GLU A 313 -6.74 -13.00 -11.15
C GLU A 313 -5.65 -12.01 -11.58
N GLY A 314 -4.58 -11.94 -10.79
CA GLY A 314 -3.41 -11.10 -11.08
C GLY A 314 -3.51 -9.66 -10.63
N LEU A 315 -4.46 -9.33 -9.77
CA LEU A 315 -4.67 -7.97 -9.26
C LEU A 315 -3.90 -7.70 -7.97
N TYR A 316 -3.40 -8.73 -7.28
CA TYR A 316 -2.79 -8.59 -5.97
C TYR A 316 -1.58 -9.51 -5.81
N GLY A 317 -0.52 -8.99 -5.21
CA GLY A 317 0.66 -9.73 -4.80
C GLY A 317 0.69 -9.94 -3.28
N ALA A 318 1.84 -9.74 -2.65
CA ALA A 318 1.98 -9.81 -1.20
C ALA A 318 1.87 -8.40 -0.58
N HIS A 319 0.65 -7.99 -0.23
CA HIS A 319 0.29 -6.67 0.30
C HIS A 319 0.55 -5.50 -0.69
N PHE A 320 0.51 -5.79 -1.99
CA PHE A 320 0.54 -4.79 -3.06
C PHE A 320 -0.52 -5.11 -4.11
N TRP A 321 -1.18 -4.09 -4.60
CA TRP A 321 -1.98 -4.17 -5.81
C TRP A 321 -1.06 -4.27 -7.02
N VAL A 322 -1.43 -5.10 -7.97
CA VAL A 322 -0.69 -5.29 -9.22
C VAL A 322 -1.56 -4.83 -10.37
N ILE A 323 -1.02 -3.95 -11.19
CA ILE A 323 -1.75 -3.43 -12.35
C ILE A 323 -1.28 -4.19 -13.60
N PRO A 324 -2.18 -4.97 -14.23
CA PRO A 324 -1.82 -5.71 -15.44
C PRO A 324 -1.29 -4.78 -16.54
N GLY A 325 -0.23 -5.19 -17.20
CA GLY A 325 0.34 -4.45 -18.33
C GLY A 325 1.85 -4.49 -18.40
N SER A 326 2.40 -3.94 -19.48
CA SER A 326 3.82 -4.04 -19.81
C SER A 326 4.73 -3.14 -18.96
N LEU A 327 4.20 -2.19 -18.22
CA LEU A 327 4.98 -1.26 -17.38
C LEU A 327 5.43 -1.89 -16.06
N GLY A 328 4.78 -2.98 -15.63
CA GLY A 328 5.05 -3.67 -14.36
C GLY A 328 4.64 -2.86 -13.14
N ILE A 329 3.55 -2.11 -13.24
CA ILE A 329 3.05 -1.25 -12.17
C ILE A 329 2.57 -2.08 -11.00
N PHE A 330 3.00 -1.71 -9.81
CA PHE A 330 2.43 -2.19 -8.55
C PHE A 330 2.25 -1.03 -7.58
N GLU A 331 1.27 -1.14 -6.69
CA GLU A 331 0.77 0.03 -5.97
C GLU A 331 0.42 -0.27 -4.52
N CYS A 332 0.60 0.72 -3.65
CA CYS A 332 -0.05 0.79 -2.35
C CYS A 332 -1.34 1.59 -2.49
N HIS A 333 -2.47 1.03 -2.06
CA HIS A 333 -3.76 1.72 -2.08
C HIS A 333 -4.26 1.95 -0.66
N GLY A 334 -4.80 3.13 -0.42
CA GLY A 334 -5.52 3.47 0.79
C GLY A 334 -6.90 4.07 0.48
N ALA A 335 -7.83 3.94 1.40
CA ALA A 335 -9.14 4.55 1.30
C ALA A 335 -9.03 6.06 1.00
N PHE A 336 -10.07 6.63 0.45
CA PHE A 336 -10.14 8.04 0.05
C PHE A 336 -9.09 8.46 -0.99
N GLY A 337 -8.59 7.48 -1.77
CA GLY A 337 -7.69 7.74 -2.89
C GLY A 337 -6.23 7.97 -2.51
N GLN A 338 -5.79 7.49 -1.32
CA GLN A 338 -4.36 7.46 -1.02
C GLN A 338 -3.67 6.47 -1.96
N ARG A 339 -2.56 6.86 -2.58
CA ARG A 339 -1.90 6.01 -3.56
C ARG A 339 -0.40 6.25 -3.64
N ILE A 340 0.34 5.14 -3.77
CA ILE A 340 1.73 5.13 -4.21
C ILE A 340 1.77 4.21 -5.42
N SER A 341 1.99 4.76 -6.61
CA SER A 341 2.17 3.99 -7.84
C SER A 341 3.67 3.85 -8.13
N ILE A 342 4.16 2.62 -8.26
CA ILE A 342 5.56 2.28 -8.52
C ILE A 342 5.63 1.67 -9.91
N VAL A 343 6.40 2.28 -10.82
CA VAL A 343 6.41 1.99 -12.25
C VAL A 343 7.83 1.67 -12.73
N PRO A 344 8.28 0.41 -12.63
CA PRO A 344 9.66 0.03 -12.93
C PRO A 344 10.16 0.44 -14.32
N LYS A 345 9.39 0.23 -15.38
CA LYS A 345 9.82 0.55 -16.74
C LYS A 345 10.01 2.04 -17.03
N LEU A 346 9.44 2.91 -16.21
CA LEU A 346 9.58 4.37 -16.33
C LEU A 346 10.51 4.96 -15.28
N ASP A 347 11.08 4.11 -14.41
CA ASP A 347 11.84 4.53 -13.23
C ASP A 347 11.08 5.62 -12.42
N LEU A 348 9.79 5.36 -12.14
CA LEU A 348 8.84 6.37 -11.70
C LEU A 348 8.13 5.94 -10.41
N VAL A 349 7.96 6.87 -9.48
CA VAL A 349 7.04 6.78 -8.34
C VAL A 349 6.10 7.97 -8.38
N VAL A 350 4.80 7.70 -8.27
CA VAL A 350 3.76 8.74 -8.16
C VAL A 350 3.04 8.55 -6.84
N VAL A 351 2.99 9.58 -6.02
CA VAL A 351 2.23 9.61 -4.78
C VAL A 351 1.10 10.62 -4.91
N ARG A 352 -0.10 10.21 -4.55
CA ARG A 352 -1.23 11.11 -4.33
C ARG A 352 -1.81 10.87 -2.94
N VAL A 353 -2.01 11.93 -2.18
CA VAL A 353 -2.75 11.94 -0.93
C VAL A 353 -3.90 12.96 -1.01
N GLY A 354 -5.05 12.60 -0.44
CA GLY A 354 -6.24 13.46 -0.48
C GLY A 354 -7.45 12.82 0.16
N ASP A 355 -8.60 13.48 0.07
CA ASP A 355 -9.88 13.03 0.59
C ASP A 355 -10.90 12.95 -0.55
N THR A 356 -10.96 11.81 -1.23
CA THR A 356 -11.91 11.51 -2.29
C THR A 356 -12.88 10.46 -1.80
N ALA A 357 -14.18 10.71 -1.88
CA ALA A 357 -15.21 9.76 -1.47
C ALA A 357 -15.05 8.40 -2.20
N ALA A 358 -15.43 7.31 -1.55
CA ALA A 358 -15.24 5.95 -2.05
C ALA A 358 -15.77 5.78 -3.49
N HIS A 359 -16.98 6.27 -3.76
CA HIS A 359 -17.62 6.19 -5.08
C HIS A 359 -16.90 6.98 -6.20
N LYS A 360 -15.96 7.86 -5.86
CA LYS A 360 -15.16 8.64 -6.82
C LYS A 360 -13.71 8.13 -6.95
N VAL A 361 -13.29 7.12 -6.19
CA VAL A 361 -11.92 6.58 -6.23
C VAL A 361 -11.50 6.16 -7.64
N GLY A 362 -12.44 5.74 -8.49
CA GLY A 362 -12.18 5.48 -9.91
C GLY A 362 -11.59 6.67 -10.67
N ALA A 363 -11.95 7.91 -10.31
CA ALA A 363 -11.34 9.11 -10.89
C ALA A 363 -9.87 9.28 -10.45
N VAL A 364 -9.56 8.99 -9.18
CA VAL A 364 -8.18 9.01 -8.69
C VAL A 364 -7.32 7.98 -9.42
N ILE A 365 -7.86 6.78 -9.67
CA ILE A 365 -7.16 5.74 -10.45
C ILE A 365 -6.83 6.27 -11.86
N ARG A 366 -7.80 6.86 -12.53
CA ARG A 366 -7.59 7.47 -13.87
C ARG A 366 -6.57 8.60 -13.81
N PHE A 367 -6.66 9.49 -12.82
CA PHE A 367 -5.74 10.60 -12.62
C PHE A 367 -4.29 10.12 -12.45
N CYS A 368 -4.03 9.17 -11.54
CA CYS A 368 -2.69 8.63 -11.35
C CYS A 368 -2.19 7.92 -12.62
N LYS A 369 -3.07 7.18 -13.31
CA LYS A 369 -2.73 6.56 -14.60
C LYS A 369 -2.36 7.61 -15.66
N GLN A 370 -3.10 8.70 -15.76
CA GLN A 370 -2.80 9.78 -16.71
C GLN A 370 -1.48 10.48 -16.39
N ILE A 371 -1.13 10.64 -15.11
CA ILE A 371 0.22 11.10 -14.72
C ILE A 371 1.27 10.12 -15.26
N VAL A 372 1.11 8.81 -15.02
CA VAL A 372 2.04 7.79 -15.55
C VAL A 372 2.11 7.84 -17.07
N ASP A 373 0.98 8.03 -17.76
CA ASP A 373 0.93 8.11 -19.22
C ASP A 373 1.69 9.33 -19.77
N ALA A 374 1.72 10.47 -19.04
CA ALA A 374 2.51 11.64 -19.41
C ALA A 374 4.04 11.37 -19.42
N PHE A 375 4.50 10.35 -18.69
CA PHE A 375 5.91 9.93 -18.66
C PHE A 375 6.23 8.84 -19.69
N ARG A 376 5.26 8.35 -20.44
CA ARG A 376 5.55 7.43 -21.55
C ARG A 376 6.21 8.20 -22.70
N PRO A 377 7.29 7.68 -23.30
CA PRO A 377 7.80 8.28 -24.52
C PRO A 377 6.68 8.35 -25.55
N THR A 378 6.41 9.53 -26.08
CA THR A 378 5.53 9.67 -27.22
C THR A 378 6.15 8.85 -28.36
N ALA A 379 5.51 7.75 -28.75
CA ALA A 379 5.83 7.14 -30.02
C ALA A 379 5.73 8.27 -31.06
N HIS A 380 6.78 8.50 -31.81
CA HIS A 380 6.80 9.48 -32.88
C HIS A 380 5.48 9.38 -33.66
N ARG A 381 4.69 10.46 -33.63
CA ARG A 381 3.52 10.62 -34.47
C ARG A 381 3.93 10.65 -35.93
#